data_9024b74abaa97ee4f3164e5337035fc7
#
_entry.id   9024b74abaa97ee4f3164e5337035fc7
#
_cell.length_a   1.000
_cell.length_b   1.000
_cell.length_c   1.000
_cell.angle_alpha   90.00
_cell.angle_beta   90.00
_cell.angle_gamma   90.00
#
_symmetry.space_group_name_H-M   'P 1'
#
loop_
_entity.id
_entity.type
_entity.pdbx_description
1 polymer ?
#
loop_
_entity_poly.entity_id
_entity_poly.type
_entity_poly.pdbx_seq_one_letter_code
_entity_poly.pdbx_strand_id
1 'polypeptide(L)'
;MKAVILKFVPVLSTLAFLTVVVPYAHAGCGQYSPVSFNTSSQHQSPYLLRASFPGDDDEANRGGPTIVGTWKEHWISEGSDGIPDGTEIDAGYAQWHSDGTEINVSGLRSPLTGNVCLGEWKKTGERSYQLNHFGISYDPSGLNLVGPARIQQWLTLDEKGNATSGKFTIDQWDESGNLLAHIQGKVIGTRVTMETGFEKVE
;
A
#
# COMPACT_ATOMS: atom_id res chain seq x y z
N MET A 1 38.32 -4.53 68.74
CA MET A 1 38.22 -4.35 67.25
C MET A 1 37.61 -5.59 66.65
N LYS A 2 36.31 -5.56 66.23
CA LYS A 2 35.64 -6.71 65.60
C LYS A 2 35.57 -6.45 64.10
N ALA A 3 36.21 -7.33 63.32
CA ALA A 3 36.19 -7.25 61.87
C ALA A 3 34.89 -7.81 61.31
N VAL A 4 34.15 -7.02 60.54
CA VAL A 4 32.94 -7.40 59.82
C VAL A 4 33.37 -7.91 58.42
N ILE A 5 33.19 -9.22 58.19
CA ILE A 5 33.43 -9.84 56.90
C ILE A 5 32.16 -9.69 56.05
N LEU A 6 32.20 -8.83 55.04
CA LEU A 6 31.15 -8.69 54.04
C LEU A 6 31.24 -9.84 53.03
N LYS A 7 30.27 -10.76 53.02
CA LYS A 7 30.17 -11.79 51.97
C LYS A 7 29.50 -11.21 50.74
N PHE A 8 30.26 -11.10 49.66
CA PHE A 8 29.72 -10.82 48.33
C PHE A 8 29.10 -12.10 47.74
N VAL A 9 27.80 -12.03 47.44
CA VAL A 9 27.09 -13.05 46.67
C VAL A 9 27.07 -12.56 45.21
N PRO A 10 27.64 -13.31 44.27
CA PRO A 10 27.53 -12.96 42.87
C PRO A 10 26.12 -13.34 42.38
N VAL A 11 25.32 -12.31 41.98
CA VAL A 11 24.08 -12.53 41.25
C VAL A 11 24.43 -12.81 39.80
N LEU A 12 24.29 -14.07 39.40
CA LEU A 12 24.39 -14.51 38.01
C LEU A 12 23.12 -14.11 37.31
N SER A 13 23.15 -13.02 36.55
CA SER A 13 22.07 -12.62 35.65
C SER A 13 22.12 -13.50 34.40
N THR A 14 21.28 -14.51 34.33
CA THR A 14 21.02 -15.26 33.11
C THR A 14 20.17 -14.40 32.17
N LEU A 15 20.82 -13.82 31.18
CA LEU A 15 20.17 -13.13 30.05
C LEU A 15 19.57 -14.21 29.15
N ALA A 16 18.27 -14.47 29.27
CA ALA A 16 17.54 -15.32 28.35
C ALA A 16 17.34 -14.55 27.03
N PHE A 17 18.09 -14.89 25.98
CA PHE A 17 17.84 -14.46 24.63
C PHE A 17 16.56 -15.14 24.13
N LEU A 18 15.43 -14.41 24.12
CA LEU A 18 14.27 -14.82 23.35
C LEU A 18 14.61 -14.58 21.87
N THR A 19 14.97 -15.63 21.15
CA THR A 19 14.99 -15.62 19.69
C THR A 19 13.54 -15.63 19.21
N VAL A 20 13.04 -14.44 18.84
CA VAL A 20 11.78 -14.34 18.11
C VAL A 20 12.04 -14.89 16.70
N VAL A 21 11.58 -16.11 16.46
CA VAL A 21 11.53 -16.69 15.13
C VAL A 21 10.40 -15.97 14.40
N VAL A 22 10.74 -14.95 13.61
CA VAL A 22 9.79 -14.31 12.70
C VAL A 22 9.58 -15.28 11.54
N PRO A 23 8.39 -15.83 11.32
CA PRO A 23 8.14 -16.61 10.12
C PRO A 23 8.26 -15.68 8.91
N TYR A 24 9.19 -15.99 8.02
CA TYR A 24 9.30 -15.31 6.73
C TYR A 24 8.03 -15.60 5.93
N ALA A 25 7.13 -14.64 5.85
CA ALA A 25 6.02 -14.70 4.93
C ALA A 25 6.57 -14.44 3.52
N HIS A 26 6.70 -15.46 2.72
CA HIS A 26 6.97 -15.32 1.30
C HIS A 26 5.69 -14.81 0.63
N ALA A 27 5.63 -13.50 0.36
CA ALA A 27 4.64 -12.93 -0.54
C ALA A 27 5.08 -13.25 -1.98
N GLY A 28 4.81 -14.48 -2.41
CA GLY A 28 4.94 -14.86 -3.81
C GLY A 28 3.60 -14.62 -4.50
N CYS A 29 3.55 -13.79 -5.53
CA CYS A 29 2.49 -13.87 -6.53
C CYS A 29 2.54 -15.28 -7.13
N GLY A 30 1.70 -16.20 -6.61
CA GLY A 30 1.46 -17.50 -7.20
C GLY A 30 2.52 -18.57 -6.93
N GLN A 31 2.42 -19.28 -5.81
CA GLN A 31 2.81 -20.69 -5.84
C GLN A 31 1.75 -21.44 -6.63
N TYR A 32 2.11 -21.78 -7.87
CA TYR A 32 1.33 -22.72 -8.66
C TYR A 32 1.41 -24.11 -8.00
N SER A 33 0.40 -24.49 -7.24
CA SER A 33 0.08 -25.91 -7.11
C SER A 33 -0.56 -26.32 -8.43
N PRO A 34 -0.09 -27.37 -9.11
CA PRO A 34 -0.73 -27.84 -10.33
C PRO A 34 -2.11 -28.42 -9.99
N VAL A 35 -3.13 -27.59 -10.03
CA VAL A 35 -4.52 -28.06 -10.05
C VAL A 35 -4.73 -28.54 -11.47
N SER A 36 -4.93 -29.86 -11.63
CA SER A 36 -5.33 -30.44 -12.92
C SER A 36 -6.70 -29.88 -13.28
N PHE A 37 -6.73 -28.92 -14.18
CA PHE A 37 -7.95 -28.49 -14.84
C PHE A 37 -8.37 -29.58 -15.82
N ASN A 38 -9.42 -30.30 -15.48
CA ASN A 38 -10.10 -31.20 -16.41
C ASN A 38 -10.80 -30.30 -17.43
N THR A 39 -10.18 -30.16 -18.60
CA THR A 39 -10.71 -29.41 -19.73
C THR A 39 -11.85 -30.20 -20.39
N SER A 40 -13.06 -29.98 -19.92
CA SER A 40 -14.25 -30.34 -20.71
C SER A 40 -15.38 -29.34 -20.40
N SER A 41 -15.35 -28.23 -21.09
CA SER A 41 -16.51 -27.57 -21.72
C SER A 41 -16.05 -26.25 -22.32
N GLN A 42 -15.97 -26.24 -23.66
CA GLN A 42 -15.92 -25.04 -24.46
C GLN A 42 -17.27 -24.32 -24.30
N HIS A 43 -17.37 -23.37 -23.38
CA HIS A 43 -18.35 -22.31 -23.49
C HIS A 43 -17.65 -21.09 -24.06
N GLN A 44 -17.70 -20.95 -25.37
CA GLN A 44 -17.49 -19.67 -26.03
C GLN A 44 -18.57 -18.71 -25.50
N SER A 45 -18.15 -17.76 -24.69
CA SER A 45 -19.00 -16.63 -24.31
C SER A 45 -19.05 -15.66 -25.52
N PRO A 46 -20.20 -15.46 -26.18
CA PRO A 46 -20.24 -14.67 -27.41
C PRO A 46 -20.43 -13.17 -27.20
N TYR A 47 -20.24 -12.65 -26.01
CA TYR A 47 -20.49 -11.23 -25.73
C TYR A 47 -19.37 -10.59 -24.92
N LEU A 48 -18.24 -10.33 -25.59
CA LEU A 48 -17.43 -9.16 -25.23
C LEU A 48 -18.16 -7.94 -25.80
N LEU A 49 -19.22 -7.48 -25.15
CA LEU A 49 -19.73 -6.14 -25.33
C LEU A 49 -18.62 -5.19 -24.86
N ARG A 50 -17.88 -4.63 -25.83
CA ARG A 50 -17.03 -3.48 -25.61
C ARG A 50 -17.99 -2.35 -25.17
N ALA A 51 -18.14 -2.15 -23.87
CA ALA A 51 -18.79 -0.97 -23.35
C ALA A 51 -17.90 0.22 -23.72
N SER A 52 -18.25 0.91 -24.79
CA SER A 52 -17.68 2.22 -25.09
C SER A 52 -18.34 3.19 -24.12
N PHE A 53 -17.63 3.60 -23.10
CA PHE A 53 -18.07 4.68 -22.25
C PHE A 53 -17.87 6.00 -23.01
N PRO A 54 -18.92 6.85 -23.13
CA PRO A 54 -18.75 8.16 -23.76
C PRO A 54 -17.93 9.04 -22.79
N GLY A 55 -16.67 9.26 -23.10
CA GLY A 55 -15.78 10.12 -22.33
C GLY A 55 -14.30 9.75 -22.36
N ASP A 56 -13.94 8.54 -22.80
CA ASP A 56 -12.60 8.02 -22.67
C ASP A 56 -11.59 8.46 -23.76
N ASP A 57 -12.04 9.08 -24.84
CA ASP A 57 -11.16 9.37 -25.99
C ASP A 57 -10.37 10.69 -25.85
N ASP A 58 -10.65 11.50 -24.84
CA ASP A 58 -10.13 12.88 -24.79
C ASP A 58 -8.79 13.06 -24.06
N GLU A 59 -8.39 12.18 -23.13
CA GLU A 59 -7.13 12.36 -22.39
C GLU A 59 -5.93 11.60 -23.01
N ALA A 60 -6.12 10.41 -23.51
CA ALA A 60 -5.05 9.63 -24.17
C ALA A 60 -4.55 10.28 -25.46
N ASN A 61 -5.35 11.17 -26.05
CA ASN A 61 -5.07 11.78 -27.37
C ASN A 61 -4.56 13.24 -27.29
N ARG A 62 -4.44 13.84 -26.09
CA ARG A 62 -3.94 15.22 -25.94
C ARG A 62 -2.42 15.34 -25.74
N GLY A 63 -1.63 14.28 -26.01
CA GLY A 63 -0.19 14.37 -26.25
C GLY A 63 0.69 14.82 -25.07
N GLY A 64 0.14 14.93 -23.86
CA GLY A 64 0.87 15.29 -22.65
C GLY A 64 1.08 14.12 -21.68
N PRO A 65 1.95 14.26 -20.68
CA PRO A 65 2.15 13.25 -19.68
C PRO A 65 0.86 13.04 -18.85
N THR A 66 0.50 11.76 -18.63
CA THR A 66 -0.69 11.34 -17.86
C THR A 66 -0.28 10.55 -16.64
N ILE A 67 -1.11 10.55 -15.60
CA ILE A 67 -0.91 9.72 -14.41
C ILE A 67 -1.22 8.23 -14.69
N VAL A 68 -1.99 7.94 -15.72
CA VAL A 68 -2.36 6.55 -16.10
C VAL A 68 -1.13 5.69 -16.27
N GLY A 69 -1.13 4.52 -15.62
CA GLY A 69 -0.02 3.57 -15.63
C GLY A 69 0.27 2.99 -14.25
N THR A 70 1.38 2.30 -14.11
CA THR A 70 1.81 1.67 -12.85
C THR A 70 2.89 2.51 -12.19
N TRP A 71 2.79 2.65 -10.88
CA TRP A 71 3.66 3.45 -10.04
C TRP A 71 4.19 2.64 -8.88
N LYS A 72 5.46 2.82 -8.53
CA LYS A 72 6.03 2.45 -7.24
C LYS A 72 5.90 3.67 -6.33
N GLU A 73 5.28 3.52 -5.19
CA GLU A 73 5.00 4.61 -4.25
C GLU A 73 5.67 4.38 -2.90
N HIS A 74 6.11 5.47 -2.28
CA HIS A 74 6.64 5.54 -0.92
C HIS A 74 5.83 6.56 -0.12
N TRP A 75 5.39 6.16 1.07
CA TRP A 75 4.52 6.94 1.93
C TRP A 75 5.25 7.30 3.22
N ILE A 76 5.51 8.57 3.43
CA ILE A 76 6.36 9.07 4.50
C ILE A 76 5.52 9.93 5.43
N SER A 77 5.48 9.59 6.72
CA SER A 77 4.76 10.36 7.74
C SER A 77 5.31 11.77 7.87
N GLU A 78 4.39 12.75 7.97
CA GLU A 78 4.72 14.15 8.21
C GLU A 78 3.55 14.83 8.93
N GLY A 79 3.76 15.23 10.19
CA GLY A 79 2.73 15.84 11.03
C GLY A 79 1.66 14.87 11.54
N SER A 80 1.93 13.57 11.64
CA SER A 80 1.03 12.57 12.22
C SER A 80 1.26 12.43 13.72
N ASP A 81 0.19 12.34 14.48
CA ASP A 81 0.30 12.09 15.93
C ASP A 81 0.85 10.68 16.19
N GLY A 82 1.89 10.61 17.03
CA GLY A 82 2.49 9.35 17.48
C GLY A 82 3.41 8.65 16.45
N ILE A 83 3.57 9.19 15.25
CA ILE A 83 4.50 8.68 14.23
C ILE A 83 5.53 9.78 13.93
N PRO A 84 6.83 9.54 14.14
CA PRO A 84 7.86 10.56 13.84
C PRO A 84 7.86 10.98 12.37
N ASP A 85 8.10 12.26 12.12
CA ASP A 85 8.28 12.77 10.76
C ASP A 85 9.46 12.07 10.06
N GLY A 86 9.28 11.78 8.78
CA GLY A 86 10.26 11.07 7.97
C GLY A 86 10.19 9.54 8.10
N THR A 87 9.31 8.99 8.95
CA THR A 87 9.09 7.54 9.01
C THR A 87 8.38 7.08 7.74
N GLU A 88 8.95 6.10 7.04
CA GLU A 88 8.25 5.40 5.98
C GLU A 88 7.18 4.49 6.58
N ILE A 89 5.93 4.76 6.26
CA ILE A 89 4.78 4.02 6.82
C ILE A 89 4.22 2.99 5.86
N ASP A 90 4.49 3.18 4.56
CA ASP A 90 4.16 2.22 3.53
C ASP A 90 5.02 2.43 2.28
N ALA A 91 5.20 1.35 1.53
CA ALA A 91 5.73 1.35 0.17
C ALA A 91 4.99 0.28 -0.62
N GLY A 92 4.70 0.55 -1.90
CA GLY A 92 3.91 -0.40 -2.68
C GLY A 92 3.77 -0.01 -4.13
N TYR A 93 2.77 -0.59 -4.76
CA TYR A 93 2.46 -0.33 -6.17
C TYR A 93 1.03 0.14 -6.33
N ALA A 94 0.86 1.21 -7.11
CA ALA A 94 -0.45 1.71 -7.54
C ALA A 94 -0.60 1.56 -9.04
N GLN A 95 -1.79 1.19 -9.50
CA GLN A 95 -2.15 1.16 -10.91
C GLN A 95 -3.33 2.08 -11.15
N TRP A 96 -3.11 3.12 -11.95
CA TRP A 96 -4.08 4.14 -12.32
C TRP A 96 -4.61 3.85 -13.72
N HIS A 97 -5.91 3.66 -13.86
CA HIS A 97 -6.56 3.31 -15.11
C HIS A 97 -7.17 4.55 -15.79
N SER A 98 -7.32 4.49 -17.12
CA SER A 98 -7.88 5.61 -17.91
C SER A 98 -9.35 5.89 -17.64
N ASP A 99 -10.07 4.94 -17.06
CA ASP A 99 -11.48 5.06 -16.68
C ASP A 99 -11.70 5.81 -15.34
N GLY A 100 -10.62 6.30 -14.71
CA GLY A 100 -10.70 7.01 -13.44
C GLY A 100 -10.61 6.10 -12.21
N THR A 101 -10.45 4.79 -12.39
CA THR A 101 -10.26 3.85 -11.27
C THR A 101 -8.79 3.68 -10.90
N GLU A 102 -8.54 3.22 -9.67
CA GLU A 102 -7.20 2.95 -9.17
C GLU A 102 -7.21 1.72 -8.26
N ILE A 103 -6.10 0.97 -8.29
CA ILE A 103 -5.80 -0.13 -7.38
C ILE A 103 -4.43 0.13 -6.76
N ASN A 104 -4.37 0.11 -5.42
CA ASN A 104 -3.11 0.14 -4.68
C ASN A 104 -2.89 -1.17 -3.93
N VAL A 105 -1.65 -1.64 -3.94
CA VAL A 105 -1.19 -2.80 -3.17
C VAL A 105 -0.06 -2.35 -2.27
N SER A 106 -0.32 -2.31 -0.96
CA SER A 106 0.67 -2.04 0.08
C SER A 106 1.70 -3.16 0.14
N GLY A 107 2.96 -2.79 0.17
CA GLY A 107 4.09 -3.72 0.29
C GLY A 107 4.55 -3.94 1.73
N LEU A 108 4.27 -3.00 2.64
CA LEU A 108 4.67 -3.10 4.05
C LEU A 108 3.55 -3.69 4.93
N ARG A 109 2.31 -3.76 4.45
CA ARG A 109 1.21 -4.41 5.17
C ARG A 109 1.10 -5.87 4.79
N SER A 110 0.88 -6.72 5.79
CA SER A 110 0.57 -8.13 5.56
C SER A 110 -0.76 -8.28 4.81
N PRO A 111 -0.85 -9.16 3.80
CA PRO A 111 -2.14 -9.50 3.17
C PRO A 111 -3.21 -9.92 4.16
N LEU A 112 -2.82 -10.53 5.30
CA LEU A 112 -3.74 -10.92 6.37
C LEU A 112 -4.42 -9.70 7.04
N THR A 113 -3.78 -8.54 7.04
CA THR A 113 -4.32 -7.33 7.67
C THR A 113 -4.98 -6.38 6.68
N GLY A 114 -5.08 -6.78 5.41
CA GLY A 114 -5.64 -5.98 4.32
C GLY A 114 -4.60 -5.05 3.71
N ASN A 115 -4.15 -5.39 2.50
CA ASN A 115 -3.10 -4.66 1.79
C ASN A 115 -3.52 -4.16 0.41
N VAL A 116 -4.79 -4.28 0.06
CA VAL A 116 -5.34 -3.81 -1.22
C VAL A 116 -6.34 -2.69 -0.96
N CYS A 117 -6.19 -1.59 -1.70
CA CYS A 117 -7.13 -0.49 -1.75
C CYS A 117 -7.70 -0.34 -3.15
N LEU A 118 -8.95 0.07 -3.25
CA LEU A 118 -9.65 0.35 -4.49
C LEU A 118 -10.16 1.78 -4.44
N GLY A 119 -9.99 2.53 -5.52
CA GLY A 119 -10.35 3.93 -5.54
C GLY A 119 -10.70 4.51 -6.88
N GLU A 120 -11.05 5.78 -6.80
CA GLU A 120 -11.33 6.63 -7.94
C GLU A 120 -10.46 7.88 -7.89
N TRP A 121 -10.03 8.32 -9.04
CA TRP A 121 -9.22 9.52 -9.19
C TRP A 121 -9.81 10.49 -10.21
N LYS A 122 -9.43 11.73 -10.08
CA LYS A 122 -9.75 12.78 -11.05
C LYS A 122 -8.58 13.72 -11.24
N LYS A 123 -8.47 14.28 -12.43
CA LYS A 123 -7.58 15.38 -12.73
C LYS A 123 -8.15 16.67 -12.15
N THR A 124 -7.33 17.44 -11.45
CA THR A 124 -7.72 18.71 -10.79
C THR A 124 -6.98 19.93 -11.35
N GLY A 125 -5.98 19.71 -12.21
CA GLY A 125 -5.20 20.73 -12.89
C GLY A 125 -4.39 20.12 -14.02
N GLU A 126 -3.55 20.90 -14.69
CA GLU A 126 -2.78 20.43 -15.85
C GLU A 126 -2.00 19.14 -15.56
N ARG A 127 -1.33 19.09 -14.40
CA ARG A 127 -0.55 17.94 -13.90
C ARG A 127 -0.92 17.54 -12.47
N SER A 128 -2.10 17.96 -12.01
CA SER A 128 -2.55 17.73 -10.64
C SER A 128 -3.70 16.75 -10.62
N TYR A 129 -3.66 15.85 -9.65
CA TYR A 129 -4.62 14.75 -9.50
C TYR A 129 -5.05 14.60 -8.06
N GLN A 130 -6.27 14.14 -7.87
CA GLN A 130 -6.80 13.76 -6.57
C GLN A 130 -7.30 12.33 -6.63
N LEU A 131 -6.92 11.52 -5.64
CA LEU A 131 -7.36 10.15 -5.44
C LEU A 131 -8.12 10.04 -4.13
N ASN A 132 -9.14 9.20 -4.11
CA ASN A 132 -9.84 8.75 -2.92
C ASN A 132 -10.05 7.24 -3.02
N HIS A 133 -9.35 6.47 -2.19
CA HIS A 133 -9.46 5.03 -2.19
C HIS A 133 -9.72 4.47 -0.78
N PHE A 134 -10.25 3.26 -0.73
CA PHE A 134 -10.60 2.56 0.49
C PHE A 134 -9.91 1.20 0.54
N GLY A 135 -9.41 0.87 1.72
CA GLY A 135 -8.99 -0.47 2.10
C GLY A 135 -9.85 -1.02 3.22
N ILE A 136 -9.79 -2.32 3.43
CA ILE A 136 -10.39 -3.01 4.56
C ILE A 136 -9.27 -3.48 5.45
N SER A 137 -9.32 -3.13 6.75
CA SER A 137 -8.30 -3.48 7.72
C SER A 137 -8.79 -4.60 8.64
N TYR A 138 -7.90 -5.55 8.91
CA TYR A 138 -8.07 -6.62 9.88
C TYR A 138 -7.06 -6.47 11.02
N ASP A 139 -7.32 -7.13 12.13
CA ASP A 139 -6.39 -7.23 13.24
C ASP A 139 -5.09 -7.98 12.86
N PRO A 140 -4.04 -7.98 13.70
CA PRO A 140 -2.79 -8.69 13.37
C PRO A 140 -2.94 -10.20 13.13
N SER A 141 -4.02 -10.82 13.62
CA SER A 141 -4.31 -12.24 13.35
C SER A 141 -4.93 -12.45 11.95
N GLY A 142 -5.47 -11.41 11.32
CA GLY A 142 -6.23 -11.48 10.07
C GLY A 142 -7.62 -12.11 10.21
N LEU A 143 -8.11 -12.33 11.42
CA LEU A 143 -9.38 -13.02 11.66
C LEU A 143 -10.52 -12.07 12.01
N ASN A 144 -10.23 -10.90 12.61
CA ASN A 144 -11.25 -9.98 13.03
C ASN A 144 -11.16 -8.69 12.19
N LEU A 145 -12.31 -8.26 11.68
CA LEU A 145 -12.43 -6.99 10.99
C LEU A 145 -12.17 -5.84 11.96
N VAL A 146 -11.29 -4.91 11.59
CA VAL A 146 -11.13 -3.64 12.30
C VAL A 146 -12.09 -2.61 11.73
N GLY A 147 -12.16 -2.52 10.40
CA GLY A 147 -13.05 -1.60 9.70
C GLY A 147 -12.41 -0.99 8.46
N PRO A 148 -13.08 -0.04 7.81
CA PRO A 148 -12.57 0.61 6.61
C PRO A 148 -11.48 1.62 6.92
N ALA A 149 -10.51 1.75 6.01
CA ALA A 149 -9.58 2.86 5.95
C ALA A 149 -9.84 3.65 4.68
N ARG A 150 -9.96 4.98 4.77
CA ARG A 150 -9.98 5.88 3.63
C ARG A 150 -8.63 6.55 3.47
N ILE A 151 -8.11 6.49 2.28
CA ILE A 151 -6.86 7.14 1.93
C ILE A 151 -7.14 8.17 0.83
N GLN A 152 -6.71 9.40 1.04
CA GLN A 152 -6.81 10.48 0.05
C GLN A 152 -5.42 10.95 -0.33
N GLN A 153 -5.22 11.21 -1.62
CA GLN A 153 -3.97 11.75 -2.15
C GLN A 153 -4.23 12.98 -2.99
N TRP A 154 -3.29 13.91 -2.95
CA TRP A 154 -3.23 15.09 -3.84
C TRP A 154 -1.83 15.11 -4.46
N LEU A 155 -1.77 14.73 -5.73
CA LEU A 155 -0.52 14.49 -6.44
C LEU A 155 -0.27 15.51 -7.54
N THR A 156 1.01 15.77 -7.78
CA THR A 156 1.50 16.49 -8.96
C THR A 156 2.42 15.57 -9.75
N LEU A 157 2.16 15.43 -11.03
CA LEU A 157 3.00 14.71 -11.98
C LEU A 157 4.13 15.63 -12.47
N ASP A 158 5.34 15.12 -12.57
CA ASP A 158 6.46 15.87 -13.12
C ASP A 158 6.29 16.16 -14.64
N GLU A 159 7.12 17.01 -15.19
CA GLU A 159 7.04 17.42 -16.60
C GLU A 159 7.26 16.29 -17.59
N LYS A 160 8.04 15.29 -17.17
CA LYS A 160 8.37 14.13 -18.00
C LYS A 160 7.36 12.99 -17.87
N GLY A 161 6.45 13.06 -16.89
CA GLY A 161 5.49 12.01 -16.60
C GLY A 161 6.10 10.77 -15.90
N ASN A 162 7.27 10.90 -15.29
CA ASN A 162 8.00 9.77 -14.70
C ASN A 162 8.02 9.75 -13.18
N ALA A 163 7.64 10.86 -12.54
CA ALA A 163 7.58 10.97 -11.10
C ALA A 163 6.31 11.67 -10.65
N THR A 164 5.77 11.27 -9.51
CA THR A 164 4.71 11.97 -8.79
C THR A 164 5.20 12.38 -7.41
N SER A 165 4.66 13.46 -6.90
CA SER A 165 4.85 13.87 -5.52
C SER A 165 3.61 14.57 -5.01
N GLY A 166 3.37 14.44 -3.71
CA GLY A 166 2.21 15.08 -3.12
C GLY A 166 2.04 14.75 -1.66
N LYS A 167 0.83 14.93 -1.17
CA LYS A 167 0.46 14.65 0.20
C LYS A 167 -0.66 13.62 0.25
N PHE A 168 -0.77 12.95 1.39
CA PHE A 168 -1.83 12.01 1.67
C PHE A 168 -2.42 12.22 3.07
N THR A 169 -3.62 11.67 3.27
CA THR A 169 -4.22 11.40 4.59
C THR A 169 -4.77 9.99 4.61
N ILE A 170 -4.69 9.32 5.74
CA ILE A 170 -5.30 8.02 6.03
C ILE A 170 -6.18 8.17 7.24
N ASP A 171 -7.47 7.89 7.11
CA ASP A 171 -8.44 7.81 8.20
C ASP A 171 -8.85 6.35 8.38
N GLN A 172 -8.58 5.77 9.56
CA GLN A 172 -9.02 4.42 9.93
C GLN A 172 -10.20 4.51 10.87
N TRP A 173 -11.29 3.81 10.57
CA TRP A 173 -12.45 3.69 11.45
C TRP A 173 -12.62 2.26 11.95
N ASP A 174 -13.34 2.12 13.07
CA ASP A 174 -13.91 0.84 13.50
C ASP A 174 -15.22 0.53 12.76
N GLU A 175 -15.79 -0.65 13.03
CA GLU A 175 -17.07 -1.09 12.46
C GLU A 175 -18.26 -0.22 12.89
N SER A 176 -18.14 0.53 13.98
CA SER A 176 -19.15 1.46 14.49
C SER A 176 -19.02 2.87 13.92
N GLY A 177 -17.99 3.12 13.11
CA GLY A 177 -17.71 4.42 12.49
C GLY A 177 -16.93 5.38 13.39
N ASN A 178 -16.35 4.92 14.51
CA ASN A 178 -15.46 5.76 15.31
C ASN A 178 -14.08 5.84 14.64
N LEU A 179 -13.51 7.05 14.58
CA LEU A 179 -12.17 7.27 14.07
C LEU A 179 -11.13 6.69 15.06
N LEU A 180 -10.35 5.72 14.60
CA LEU A 180 -9.30 5.08 15.39
C LEU A 180 -7.94 5.74 15.20
N ALA A 181 -7.65 6.20 13.98
CA ALA A 181 -6.39 6.85 13.64
C ALA A 181 -6.56 7.83 12.47
N HIS A 182 -5.79 8.91 12.54
CA HIS A 182 -5.59 9.86 11.43
C HIS A 182 -4.09 9.98 11.19
N ILE A 183 -3.65 9.62 9.99
CA ILE A 183 -2.25 9.65 9.58
C ILE A 183 -2.15 10.56 8.36
N GLN A 184 -1.10 11.36 8.28
CA GLN A 184 -0.85 12.24 7.15
C GLN A 184 0.64 12.28 6.81
N GLY A 185 0.94 12.78 5.62
CA GLY A 185 2.32 12.89 5.19
C GLY A 185 2.45 13.17 3.70
N LYS A 186 3.63 12.83 3.19
CA LYS A 186 3.96 12.95 1.77
C LYS A 186 4.04 11.59 1.09
N VAL A 187 3.67 11.57 -0.18
CA VAL A 187 3.81 10.42 -1.06
C VAL A 187 4.69 10.80 -2.24
N ILE A 188 5.56 9.89 -2.63
CA ILE A 188 6.47 10.02 -3.78
C ILE A 188 6.27 8.78 -4.64
N GLY A 189 6.05 8.97 -5.93
CA GLY A 189 5.86 7.89 -6.90
C GLY A 189 6.88 7.92 -8.01
N THR A 190 7.33 6.76 -8.44
CA THR A 190 8.16 6.55 -9.63
C THR A 190 7.41 5.66 -10.60
N ARG A 191 7.38 6.06 -11.88
CA ARG A 191 6.68 5.28 -12.92
C ARG A 191 7.39 3.96 -13.17
N VAL A 192 6.62 2.87 -13.19
CA VAL A 192 7.07 1.56 -13.64
C VAL A 192 6.94 1.49 -15.16
N THR A 193 8.02 1.11 -15.84
CA THR A 193 8.09 0.91 -17.29
C THR A 193 8.54 -0.51 -17.61
N MET A 194 8.57 -0.87 -18.88
CA MET A 194 9.08 -2.19 -19.30
C MET A 194 10.59 -2.36 -19.05
N GLU A 195 11.31 -1.24 -18.87
CA GLU A 195 12.74 -1.20 -18.58
C GLU A 195 13.03 -1.13 -17.07
N THR A 196 12.00 -0.99 -16.22
CA THR A 196 12.18 -0.94 -14.76
C THR A 196 12.73 -2.28 -14.29
N GLY A 197 13.94 -2.25 -13.73
CA GLY A 197 14.58 -3.41 -13.13
C GLY A 197 14.04 -3.72 -11.73
N PHE A 198 14.61 -4.76 -11.12
CA PHE A 198 14.31 -5.07 -9.72
C PHE A 198 14.85 -3.93 -8.83
N GLU A 199 13.93 -3.33 -8.10
CA GLU A 199 14.24 -2.43 -6.99
C GLU A 199 13.61 -3.02 -5.73
N LYS A 200 14.38 -3.00 -4.64
CA LYS A 200 13.81 -3.41 -3.36
C LYS A 200 12.63 -2.49 -3.00
N VAL A 201 11.55 -3.08 -2.51
CA VAL A 201 10.49 -2.38 -1.78
C VAL A 201 11.00 -2.31 -0.34
N GLU A 202 11.74 -1.25 -0.03
CA GLU A 202 12.20 -0.95 1.33
C GLU A 202 11.49 0.29 1.81
#